data_69c9c44839113e0608777f0506e2b5cf
#
_entry.id   69c9c44839113e0608777f0506e2b5cf
#
_cell.length_a   1.000
_cell.length_b   1.000
_cell.length_c   1.000
_cell.angle_alpha   90.00
_cell.angle_beta   90.00
_cell.angle_gamma   90.00
#
_symmetry.space_group_name_H-M   'P 1'
#
loop_
_entity.id
_entity.type
_entity.pdbx_description
1 polymer ?
#
loop_
_entity_poly.entity_id
_entity_poly.type
_entity_poly.pdbx_seq_one_letter_code
_entity_poly.pdbx_strand_id
1 'polypeptide(L)'
;LCMCNISLGDVYVNDTVTSISTYCTLNRGDQNYYPTEPGTYAAKLSGIAHLFLKGYPLGENRASFPNLQFTLTRILDTGINHENMTNGSNPAAVIYDLLTDKLWGEEIDPSEINLDNFNACADYFYAKGYGLNFTLNSQKSARDIIADIEGLVGCVFGNDEDGLYSLRILDPQESAVGSLGDDDFIDFALKRQTWDDTNNDFRGDYIDPTQAYTTRGVQARNSANVKITGSVRQEKIDLTVFTDKDVASDRINEYMKSASYPRATINATTNLTFSKLRIGDVVSISNSEYSITAQKFRVSGIDIGEIDSGKLKFS
;
A
#
# COMPACT_ATOMS: atom_id res chain seq x y z
N LEU A 1 11.85 -7.16 -16.62
CA LEU A 1 13.14 -6.76 -16.08
C LEU A 1 13.06 -6.81 -14.58
N CYS A 2 13.59 -7.82 -13.96
CA CYS A 2 13.62 -7.92 -12.51
C CYS A 2 15.06 -7.64 -12.08
N MET A 3 15.20 -6.61 -11.28
CA MET A 3 16.49 -6.34 -10.65
C MET A 3 16.71 -7.31 -9.51
N CYS A 4 17.93 -7.72 -9.28
CA CYS A 4 18.48 -8.62 -8.27
C CYS A 4 17.55 -9.07 -7.12
N ASN A 5 17.79 -10.22 -6.54
CA ASN A 5 17.01 -10.81 -5.44
C ASN A 5 15.58 -11.25 -5.82
N ILE A 6 15.46 -12.15 -6.78
CA ILE A 6 14.22 -12.88 -7.05
C ILE A 6 14.35 -14.36 -6.69
N SER A 7 13.26 -14.98 -6.29
CA SER A 7 13.13 -16.45 -6.24
C SER A 7 12.20 -16.93 -7.35
N LEU A 8 12.50 -18.10 -7.88
CA LEU A 8 11.64 -18.79 -8.83
C LEU A 8 10.72 -19.71 -8.04
N GLY A 9 9.42 -19.54 -8.22
CA GLY A 9 8.40 -20.44 -7.73
C GLY A 9 7.99 -21.48 -8.80
N ASP A 10 6.69 -21.71 -8.94
CA ASP A 10 6.16 -22.66 -9.88
C ASP A 10 6.40 -22.24 -11.33
N VAL A 11 6.62 -23.22 -12.18
CA VAL A 11 6.72 -23.05 -13.61
C VAL A 11 5.54 -23.75 -14.28
N TYR A 12 4.85 -23.03 -15.14
CA TYR A 12 3.71 -23.54 -15.86
C TYR A 12 4.09 -23.73 -17.33
N VAL A 13 3.76 -24.89 -17.87
CA VAL A 13 3.89 -25.21 -19.29
C VAL A 13 2.49 -25.45 -19.83
N ASN A 14 2.00 -24.59 -20.72
CA ASN A 14 0.63 -24.63 -21.24
C ASN A 14 -0.40 -24.73 -20.07
N ASP A 15 -0.29 -23.83 -19.11
CA ASP A 15 -1.16 -23.69 -17.93
C ASP A 15 -1.14 -24.88 -16.93
N THR A 16 -0.18 -25.78 -17.07
CA THR A 16 0.01 -26.91 -16.14
C THR A 16 1.32 -26.74 -15.37
N VAL A 17 1.27 -26.84 -14.04
CA VAL A 17 2.48 -26.84 -13.19
C VAL A 17 3.37 -27.99 -13.59
N THR A 18 4.60 -27.69 -13.94
CA THR A 18 5.56 -28.68 -14.40
C THR A 18 6.90 -28.46 -13.71
N SER A 19 7.47 -29.52 -13.15
CA SER A 19 8.81 -29.46 -12.62
C SER A 19 9.83 -29.42 -13.75
N ILE A 20 10.28 -28.24 -14.11
CA ILE A 20 11.35 -28.04 -15.10
C ILE A 20 12.69 -27.63 -14.46
N SER A 21 12.83 -27.79 -13.13
CA SER A 21 14.02 -27.41 -12.38
C SER A 21 15.30 -28.02 -12.96
N THR A 22 15.23 -29.20 -13.55
CA THR A 22 16.36 -29.86 -14.22
C THR A 22 16.82 -29.12 -15.48
N TYR A 23 15.92 -28.34 -16.12
CA TYR A 23 16.20 -27.65 -17.38
C TYR A 23 16.29 -26.14 -17.23
N CYS A 24 15.99 -25.61 -16.04
CA CYS A 24 15.87 -24.19 -15.79
C CYS A 24 16.87 -23.76 -14.70
N THR A 25 17.69 -22.77 -15.02
CA THR A 25 18.58 -22.12 -14.06
C THR A 25 18.22 -20.65 -13.95
N LEU A 26 17.92 -20.21 -12.72
CA LEU A 26 17.73 -18.81 -12.39
C LEU A 26 19.09 -18.17 -12.07
N ASN A 27 19.48 -17.16 -12.82
CA ASN A 27 20.60 -16.30 -12.53
C ASN A 27 20.10 -14.97 -12.00
N ARG A 28 20.50 -14.59 -10.79
CA ARG A 28 19.95 -13.41 -10.08
C ARG A 28 20.58 -12.09 -10.48
N GLY A 29 21.58 -12.10 -11.36
CA GLY A 29 22.28 -10.89 -11.81
C GLY A 29 23.35 -10.36 -10.85
N ASP A 30 23.45 -10.90 -9.65
CA ASP A 30 24.49 -10.62 -8.65
C ASP A 30 25.84 -11.33 -8.96
N GLN A 31 25.78 -12.27 -9.90
CA GLN A 31 26.94 -13.09 -10.27
C GLN A 31 27.62 -12.55 -11.52
N ASN A 32 28.95 -12.50 -11.49
CA ASN A 32 29.79 -12.30 -12.67
C ASN A 32 29.79 -13.56 -13.57
N TYR A 33 28.61 -14.09 -13.84
CA TYR A 33 28.45 -15.33 -14.55
C TYR A 33 28.16 -15.06 -16.03
N TYR A 34 28.96 -15.70 -16.86
CA TYR A 34 28.68 -15.84 -18.29
C TYR A 34 28.03 -17.21 -18.48
N PRO A 35 26.86 -17.31 -19.13
CA PRO A 35 26.38 -18.62 -19.54
C PRO A 35 27.40 -19.18 -20.54
N THR A 36 28.24 -20.09 -20.05
CA THR A 36 29.31 -20.70 -20.85
C THR A 36 28.74 -21.89 -21.60
N GLU A 37 28.29 -21.65 -22.82
CA GLU A 37 28.28 -22.70 -23.85
C GLU A 37 29.55 -22.50 -24.71
N PRO A 38 30.29 -23.55 -25.07
CA PRO A 38 31.45 -23.43 -25.94
C PRO A 38 31.04 -22.85 -27.30
N GLY A 39 31.60 -21.71 -27.66
CA GLY A 39 31.39 -21.06 -28.94
C GLY A 39 30.34 -19.93 -28.99
N THR A 40 29.74 -19.54 -27.84
CA THR A 40 28.77 -18.43 -27.80
C THR A 40 29.42 -17.22 -27.15
N TYR A 41 29.27 -16.03 -27.75
CA TYR A 41 29.61 -14.76 -27.12
C TYR A 41 28.56 -14.48 -26.03
N ALA A 42 28.93 -14.67 -24.78
CA ALA A 42 28.04 -14.39 -23.67
C ALA A 42 28.13 -12.92 -23.26
N ALA A 43 27.06 -12.18 -23.41
CA ALA A 43 26.96 -10.86 -22.82
C ALA A 43 26.89 -10.99 -21.29
N LYS A 44 27.63 -10.13 -20.58
CA LYS A 44 27.56 -10.04 -19.13
C LYS A 44 26.24 -9.39 -18.76
N LEU A 45 25.31 -10.14 -18.18
CA LEU A 45 24.01 -9.66 -17.71
C LEU A 45 24.04 -9.34 -16.22
N SER A 46 25.02 -8.52 -15.78
CA SER A 46 25.06 -8.07 -14.39
C SER A 46 23.91 -7.11 -14.11
N GLY A 47 23.28 -7.25 -12.95
CA GLY A 47 22.13 -6.45 -12.56
C GLY A 47 20.79 -6.89 -13.17
N ILE A 48 20.78 -7.94 -13.98
CA ILE A 48 19.55 -8.45 -14.61
C ILE A 48 19.36 -9.91 -14.22
N ALA A 49 18.27 -10.20 -13.50
CA ALA A 49 17.87 -11.59 -13.29
C ALA A 49 17.33 -12.19 -14.58
N HIS A 50 17.78 -13.37 -14.91
CA HIS A 50 17.36 -14.07 -16.14
C HIS A 50 17.24 -15.57 -15.91
N LEU A 51 16.34 -16.18 -16.67
CA LEU A 51 16.13 -17.62 -16.71
C LEU A 51 16.84 -18.21 -17.93
N PHE A 52 17.64 -19.24 -17.68
CA PHE A 52 18.31 -20.00 -18.73
C PHE A 52 17.69 -21.40 -18.81
N LEU A 53 17.18 -21.75 -20.00
CA LEU A 53 16.59 -23.06 -20.29
C LEU A 53 17.57 -23.88 -21.14
N LYS A 54 18.03 -25.01 -20.61
CA LYS A 54 18.96 -25.90 -21.31
C LYS A 54 18.37 -27.29 -21.47
N GLY A 55 18.34 -27.78 -22.72
CA GLY A 55 17.96 -29.15 -23.02
C GLY A 55 16.50 -29.50 -22.76
N TYR A 56 15.61 -28.49 -22.63
CA TYR A 56 14.19 -28.73 -22.46
C TYR A 56 13.61 -29.39 -23.70
N PRO A 57 12.94 -30.58 -23.60
CA PRO A 57 12.40 -31.29 -24.76
C PRO A 57 11.17 -30.55 -25.30
N LEU A 58 11.31 -29.93 -26.45
CA LEU A 58 10.19 -29.21 -27.11
C LEU A 58 9.17 -30.15 -27.75
N GLY A 59 9.44 -31.46 -27.81
CA GLY A 59 8.63 -32.46 -28.49
C GLY A 59 8.98 -32.57 -29.99
N GLU A 60 8.57 -33.65 -30.60
CA GLU A 60 8.75 -33.88 -32.03
C GLU A 60 7.77 -32.99 -32.85
N ASN A 61 8.26 -32.36 -33.90
CA ASN A 61 7.48 -31.56 -34.86
C ASN A 61 6.76 -30.32 -34.30
N ARG A 62 7.26 -29.64 -33.28
CA ARG A 62 6.72 -28.35 -32.85
C ARG A 62 7.38 -27.19 -33.58
N ALA A 63 6.59 -26.33 -34.20
CA ALA A 63 7.02 -25.12 -34.90
C ALA A 63 7.17 -23.92 -33.92
N SER A 64 6.72 -24.03 -32.70
CA SER A 64 6.76 -22.93 -31.68
C SER A 64 7.11 -23.46 -30.30
N PHE A 65 7.71 -22.61 -29.49
CA PHE A 65 7.90 -22.87 -28.08
C PHE A 65 6.54 -23.03 -27.36
N PRO A 66 6.45 -23.89 -26.32
CA PRO A 66 5.28 -23.95 -25.48
C PRO A 66 5.08 -22.62 -24.75
N ASN A 67 3.87 -22.31 -24.33
CA ASN A 67 3.62 -21.18 -23.45
C ASN A 67 4.23 -21.48 -22.09
N LEU A 68 5.26 -20.71 -21.71
CA LEU A 68 5.95 -20.84 -20.44
C LEU A 68 5.57 -19.63 -19.58
N GLN A 69 5.08 -19.90 -18.37
CA GLN A 69 4.80 -18.90 -17.36
C GLN A 69 5.57 -19.23 -16.08
N PHE A 70 6.08 -18.22 -15.43
CA PHE A 70 6.93 -18.37 -14.25
C PHE A 70 6.35 -17.52 -13.10
N THR A 71 6.23 -18.12 -11.93
CA THR A 71 5.98 -17.35 -10.71
C THR A 71 7.31 -16.84 -10.18
N LEU A 72 7.42 -15.53 -10.07
CA LEU A 72 8.61 -14.86 -9.55
C LEU A 72 8.23 -14.10 -8.29
N THR A 73 9.06 -14.24 -7.25
CA THR A 73 8.94 -13.45 -6.02
C THR A 73 10.18 -12.58 -5.87
N ARG A 74 9.97 -11.27 -5.76
CA ARG A 74 11.05 -10.36 -5.37
C ARG A 74 11.28 -10.52 -3.86
N ILE A 75 12.53 -10.67 -3.46
CA ILE A 75 12.95 -10.73 -2.07
C ILE A 75 13.50 -9.34 -1.72
N LEU A 76 12.89 -8.66 -0.79
CA LEU A 76 13.36 -7.39 -0.25
C LEU A 76 14.52 -7.66 0.72
N ASP A 77 15.47 -6.71 0.78
CA ASP A 77 16.62 -6.70 1.69
C ASP A 77 16.82 -5.26 2.19
N THR A 78 15.84 -4.80 2.95
CA THR A 78 15.72 -3.42 3.42
C THR A 78 16.15 -3.26 4.88
N GLY A 79 16.19 -4.36 5.63
CA GLY A 79 16.41 -4.36 7.07
C GLY A 79 15.17 -3.97 7.90
N ILE A 80 14.02 -3.74 7.26
CA ILE A 80 12.73 -3.51 7.93
C ILE A 80 12.20 -4.85 8.46
N ASN A 81 11.57 -4.84 9.63
CA ASN A 81 10.98 -6.02 10.24
C ASN A 81 9.97 -6.69 9.28
N HIS A 82 10.02 -8.03 9.22
CA HIS A 82 9.07 -8.83 8.44
C HIS A 82 8.92 -8.40 6.98
N GLU A 83 9.99 -7.90 6.36
CA GLU A 83 9.97 -7.35 4.99
C GLU A 83 9.41 -8.33 3.95
N ASN A 84 9.70 -9.63 4.10
CA ASN A 84 9.20 -10.70 3.24
C ASN A 84 8.21 -11.56 4.02
N MET A 85 6.94 -11.51 3.64
CA MET A 85 5.84 -12.26 4.25
C MET A 85 5.45 -13.46 3.37
N THR A 86 4.73 -14.43 3.94
CA THR A 86 4.31 -15.62 3.20
C THR A 86 3.38 -15.29 2.01
N ASN A 87 2.59 -14.22 2.15
CA ASN A 87 1.59 -13.80 1.17
C ASN A 87 1.97 -12.52 0.41
N GLY A 88 3.24 -12.12 0.42
CA GLY A 88 3.74 -10.94 -0.30
C GLY A 88 4.80 -10.17 0.45
N SER A 89 5.04 -8.93 0.08
CA SER A 89 5.99 -8.03 0.74
C SER A 89 5.29 -7.14 1.77
N ASN A 90 5.97 -6.85 2.87
CA ASN A 90 5.45 -5.95 3.90
C ASN A 90 5.30 -4.52 3.35
N PRO A 91 4.13 -3.86 3.51
CA PRO A 91 3.91 -2.49 3.01
C PRO A 91 4.96 -1.47 3.46
N ALA A 92 5.38 -1.53 4.73
CA ALA A 92 6.41 -0.63 5.25
C ALA A 92 7.76 -0.85 4.56
N ALA A 93 8.15 -2.10 4.32
CA ALA A 93 9.37 -2.43 3.60
C ALA A 93 9.30 -2.02 2.14
N VAL A 94 8.14 -2.15 1.48
CA VAL A 94 7.93 -1.68 0.10
C VAL A 94 8.09 -0.17 0.00
N ILE A 95 7.49 0.58 0.93
CA ILE A 95 7.62 2.06 0.95
C ILE A 95 9.07 2.45 1.22
N TYR A 96 9.74 1.79 2.17
CA TYR A 96 11.15 2.05 2.48
C TYR A 96 12.06 1.81 1.28
N ASP A 97 11.88 0.67 0.59
CA ASP A 97 12.63 0.31 -0.61
C ASP A 97 12.38 1.34 -1.75
N LEU A 98 11.13 1.80 -1.92
CA LEU A 98 10.78 2.85 -2.88
C LEU A 98 11.46 4.19 -2.57
N LEU A 99 11.68 4.50 -1.29
CA LEU A 99 12.37 5.74 -0.89
C LEU A 99 13.88 5.65 -1.06
N THR A 100 14.50 4.49 -0.77
CA THR A 100 15.96 4.37 -0.61
C THR A 100 16.67 3.72 -1.77
N ASP A 101 15.97 2.96 -2.65
CA ASP A 101 16.62 2.28 -3.76
C ASP A 101 17.19 3.30 -4.77
N LYS A 102 18.47 3.06 -5.18
CA LYS A 102 19.22 3.95 -6.05
C LYS A 102 18.94 3.81 -7.54
N LEU A 103 18.27 2.70 -7.93
CA LEU A 103 18.05 2.38 -9.33
C LEU A 103 16.63 2.71 -9.80
N TRP A 104 15.66 2.59 -8.90
CA TRP A 104 14.25 2.76 -9.24
C TRP A 104 13.45 3.52 -8.18
N GLY A 105 14.05 3.85 -7.04
CA GLY A 105 13.51 4.64 -5.96
C GLY A 105 13.94 6.10 -6.00
N GLU A 106 13.70 6.81 -4.92
CA GLU A 106 13.98 8.26 -4.78
C GLU A 106 15.40 8.56 -4.26
N GLU A 107 16.21 7.54 -3.96
CA GLU A 107 17.59 7.66 -3.45
C GLU A 107 17.71 8.49 -2.15
N ILE A 108 16.68 8.47 -1.30
CA ILE A 108 16.69 9.15 0.00
C ILE A 108 17.69 8.45 0.93
N ASP A 109 18.48 9.25 1.65
CA ASP A 109 19.45 8.71 2.62
C ASP A 109 18.69 8.03 3.78
N PRO A 110 19.03 6.78 4.16
CA PRO A 110 18.42 6.09 5.30
C PRO A 110 18.43 6.87 6.61
N SER A 111 19.38 7.80 6.81
CA SER A 111 19.45 8.67 7.98
C SER A 111 18.32 9.72 8.05
N GLU A 112 17.63 9.97 6.94
CA GLU A 112 16.47 10.85 6.88
C GLU A 112 15.14 10.13 7.17
N ILE A 113 15.20 8.83 7.49
CA ILE A 113 14.03 7.99 7.72
C ILE A 113 13.97 7.51 9.17
N ASN A 114 12.81 7.64 9.80
CA ASN A 114 12.56 7.12 11.15
C ASN A 114 12.29 5.61 11.09
N LEU A 115 13.36 4.81 11.25
CA LEU A 115 13.30 3.35 11.19
C LEU A 115 12.41 2.73 12.28
N ASP A 116 12.34 3.33 13.46
CA ASP A 116 11.54 2.81 14.58
C ASP A 116 10.05 2.85 14.21
N ASN A 117 9.60 3.94 13.61
CA ASN A 117 8.21 4.08 13.16
C ASN A 117 7.90 3.15 11.99
N PHE A 118 8.84 2.98 11.04
CA PHE A 118 8.70 2.01 9.96
C PHE A 118 8.59 0.58 10.48
N ASN A 119 9.44 0.20 11.45
CA ASN A 119 9.41 -1.13 12.06
C ASN A 119 8.13 -1.37 12.87
N ALA A 120 7.64 -0.39 13.61
CA ALA A 120 6.38 -0.50 14.34
C ALA A 120 5.19 -0.72 13.37
N CYS A 121 5.18 -0.02 12.23
CA CYS A 121 4.19 -0.24 11.17
C CYS A 121 4.35 -1.62 10.52
N ALA A 122 5.59 -2.06 10.29
CA ALA A 122 5.87 -3.38 9.72
C ALA A 122 5.35 -4.51 10.61
N ASP A 123 5.57 -4.42 11.92
CA ASP A 123 5.07 -5.39 12.91
C ASP A 123 3.52 -5.43 12.90
N TYR A 124 2.87 -4.28 12.81
CA TYR A 124 1.42 -4.19 12.69
C TYR A 124 0.90 -4.85 11.40
N PHE A 125 1.51 -4.54 10.25
CA PHE A 125 1.10 -5.12 8.98
C PHE A 125 1.33 -6.63 8.93
N TYR A 126 2.42 -7.10 9.55
CA TYR A 126 2.67 -8.54 9.71
C TYR A 126 1.59 -9.21 10.55
N ALA A 127 1.23 -8.63 11.68
CA ALA A 127 0.18 -9.16 12.54
C ALA A 127 -1.21 -9.20 11.86
N LYS A 128 -1.46 -8.27 10.92
CA LYS A 128 -2.67 -8.23 10.09
C LYS A 128 -2.60 -9.11 8.84
N GLY A 129 -1.43 -9.61 8.48
CA GLY A 129 -1.22 -10.37 7.26
C GLY A 129 -1.27 -9.54 5.97
N TYR A 130 -0.97 -8.23 6.02
CA TYR A 130 -1.05 -7.32 4.87
C TYR A 130 0.14 -7.48 3.93
N GLY A 131 0.26 -8.63 3.26
CA GLY A 131 1.26 -8.84 2.22
C GLY A 131 0.84 -8.25 0.88
N LEU A 132 1.68 -7.39 0.29
CA LEU A 132 1.43 -6.76 -1.00
C LEU A 132 2.09 -7.52 -2.14
N ASN A 133 1.35 -7.70 -3.23
CA ASN A 133 1.84 -8.25 -4.49
C ASN A 133 1.35 -7.38 -5.64
N PHE A 134 2.25 -6.65 -6.28
CA PHE A 134 1.89 -5.84 -7.42
C PHE A 134 3.05 -5.72 -8.40
N THR A 135 2.74 -5.36 -9.63
CA THR A 135 3.71 -5.14 -10.69
C THR A 135 3.61 -3.69 -11.17
N LEU A 136 4.70 -2.97 -11.13
CA LEU A 136 4.80 -1.64 -11.71
C LEU A 136 5.06 -1.77 -13.21
N ASN A 137 4.03 -1.63 -14.02
CA ASN A 137 4.09 -1.74 -15.48
C ASN A 137 3.84 -0.39 -16.19
N SER A 138 3.63 0.66 -15.44
CA SER A 138 3.42 2.03 -15.92
C SER A 138 4.28 3.00 -15.11
N GLN A 139 4.62 4.12 -15.72
CA GLN A 139 5.34 5.20 -15.03
C GLN A 139 4.37 5.88 -14.05
N LYS A 140 4.62 5.71 -12.76
CA LYS A 140 3.96 6.41 -11.65
C LYS A 140 5.02 7.09 -10.80
N SER A 141 4.69 8.22 -10.18
CA SER A 141 5.58 8.83 -9.19
C SER A 141 5.62 7.97 -7.92
N ALA A 142 6.72 8.01 -7.18
CA ALA A 142 6.83 7.32 -5.90
C ALA A 142 5.71 7.77 -4.94
N ARG A 143 5.39 9.06 -4.94
CA ARG A 143 4.30 9.62 -4.14
C ARG A 143 2.94 9.00 -4.45
N ASP A 144 2.61 8.79 -5.73
CA ASP A 144 1.34 8.17 -6.12
C ASP A 144 1.28 6.70 -5.69
N ILE A 145 2.40 5.98 -5.78
CA ILE A 145 2.49 4.59 -5.32
C ILE A 145 2.32 4.51 -3.80
N ILE A 146 2.98 5.41 -3.05
CA ILE A 146 2.85 5.49 -1.60
C ILE A 146 1.40 5.81 -1.23
N ALA A 147 0.75 6.77 -1.89
CA ALA A 147 -0.64 7.12 -1.65
C ALA A 147 -1.61 5.96 -1.93
N ASP A 148 -1.36 5.17 -2.99
CA ASP A 148 -2.13 3.95 -3.26
C ASP A 148 -1.97 2.94 -2.10
N ILE A 149 -0.74 2.74 -1.60
CA ILE A 149 -0.46 1.83 -0.47
C ILE A 149 -1.12 2.35 0.81
N GLU A 150 -1.00 3.66 1.12
CA GLU A 150 -1.65 4.30 2.27
C GLU A 150 -3.15 4.01 2.31
N GLY A 151 -3.84 4.22 1.18
CA GLY A 151 -5.27 3.93 1.05
C GLY A 151 -5.61 2.45 1.24
N LEU A 152 -4.74 1.55 0.77
CA LEU A 152 -4.96 0.12 0.87
C LEU A 152 -4.76 -0.44 2.27
N VAL A 153 -3.76 0.02 3.02
CA VAL A 153 -3.42 -0.57 4.33
C VAL A 153 -3.80 0.30 5.53
N GLY A 154 -4.25 1.54 5.29
CA GLY A 154 -4.71 2.44 6.34
C GLY A 154 -3.56 3.03 7.17
N CYS A 155 -2.54 3.51 6.51
CA CYS A 155 -1.45 4.27 7.11
C CYS A 155 -1.35 5.67 6.51
N VAL A 156 -0.46 6.48 7.05
CA VAL A 156 -0.08 7.77 6.49
C VAL A 156 1.44 7.90 6.51
N PHE A 157 1.98 8.41 5.41
CA PHE A 157 3.38 8.74 5.24
C PHE A 157 3.58 10.26 5.35
N GLY A 158 4.57 10.70 6.10
CA GLY A 158 4.86 12.12 6.30
C GLY A 158 6.10 12.32 7.13
N ASN A 159 6.31 13.53 7.62
CA ASN A 159 7.45 13.82 8.49
C ASN A 159 7.05 13.74 9.96
N ASP A 160 7.96 13.27 10.79
CA ASP A 160 7.82 13.26 12.25
C ASP A 160 8.30 14.57 12.93
N GLU A 161 8.49 14.57 14.25
CA GLU A 161 8.86 15.77 15.04
C GLU A 161 10.26 16.26 14.72
N ASP A 162 11.10 15.37 14.34
CA ASP A 162 12.50 15.65 14.03
C ASP A 162 12.69 15.96 12.52
N GLY A 163 11.60 15.97 11.74
CA GLY A 163 11.59 16.21 10.31
C GLY A 163 11.97 14.99 9.48
N LEU A 164 12.12 13.81 10.11
CA LEU A 164 12.43 12.57 9.42
C LEU A 164 11.19 12.01 8.71
N TYR A 165 11.38 11.35 7.59
CA TYR A 165 10.31 10.59 6.94
C TYR A 165 9.83 9.46 7.84
N SER A 166 8.54 9.38 8.04
CA SER A 166 7.91 8.48 9.00
C SER A 166 6.64 7.88 8.43
N LEU A 167 6.34 6.66 8.87
CA LEU A 167 5.10 5.95 8.56
C LEU A 167 4.30 5.76 9.85
N ARG A 168 2.99 5.93 9.77
CA ARG A 168 2.10 5.83 10.94
C ARG A 168 0.80 5.11 10.58
N ILE A 169 0.35 4.22 11.46
CA ILE A 169 -0.95 3.54 11.32
C ILE A 169 -2.08 4.47 11.73
N LEU A 170 -3.15 4.48 10.96
CA LEU A 170 -4.38 5.21 11.27
C LEU A 170 -5.29 4.34 12.16
N ASP A 171 -5.10 4.40 13.49
CA ASP A 171 -5.96 3.68 14.42
C ASP A 171 -7.26 4.47 14.69
N PRO A 172 -8.46 3.88 14.41
CA PRO A 172 -9.73 4.52 14.74
C PRO A 172 -9.95 4.78 16.23
N GLN A 173 -9.24 4.07 17.12
CA GLN A 173 -9.38 4.20 18.57
C GLN A 173 -8.34 5.12 19.20
N GLU A 174 -7.49 5.73 18.40
CA GLU A 174 -6.43 6.62 18.87
C GLU A 174 -6.95 7.74 19.77
N SER A 175 -6.17 8.06 20.80
CA SER A 175 -6.48 9.17 21.70
C SER A 175 -6.20 10.51 21.02
N ALA A 176 -6.99 11.53 21.33
CA ALA A 176 -6.73 12.87 20.84
C ALA A 176 -5.42 13.41 21.43
N VAL A 177 -4.56 13.95 20.54
CA VAL A 177 -3.29 14.60 20.95
C VAL A 177 -3.49 16.01 21.51
N GLY A 178 -4.66 16.61 21.26
CA GLY A 178 -5.03 17.92 21.75
C GLY A 178 -6.52 18.17 21.65
N SER A 179 -6.97 19.25 22.28
CA SER A 179 -8.36 19.71 22.21
C SER A 179 -8.40 21.15 21.73
N LEU A 180 -9.35 21.45 20.84
CA LEU A 180 -9.63 22.80 20.33
C LEU A 180 -11.06 23.19 20.71
N GLY A 181 -11.21 24.41 21.23
CA GLY A 181 -12.49 25.02 21.58
C GLY A 181 -12.80 26.24 20.70
N ASP A 182 -13.93 26.90 20.98
CA ASP A 182 -14.39 28.06 20.20
C ASP A 182 -13.36 29.19 20.10
N ASP A 183 -12.58 29.41 21.17
CA ASP A 183 -11.59 30.49 21.23
C ASP A 183 -10.31 30.20 20.39
N ASP A 184 -10.12 28.94 19.99
CA ASP A 184 -8.95 28.52 19.22
C ASP A 184 -9.13 28.73 17.71
N PHE A 185 -10.36 28.98 17.27
CA PHE A 185 -10.68 29.09 15.84
C PHE A 185 -10.77 30.56 15.41
N ILE A 186 -10.06 30.89 14.33
CA ILE A 186 -10.20 32.17 13.62
C ILE A 186 -11.32 32.06 12.57
N ASP A 187 -11.40 30.88 11.95
CA ASP A 187 -12.45 30.52 10.99
C ASP A 187 -12.76 29.04 11.13
N PHE A 188 -14.04 28.68 11.01
CA PHE A 188 -14.51 27.32 11.17
C PHE A 188 -15.66 27.00 10.23
N ALA A 189 -15.48 26.03 9.38
CA ALA A 189 -16.49 25.56 8.44
C ALA A 189 -16.70 24.06 8.57
N LEU A 190 -17.94 23.65 8.85
CA LEU A 190 -18.35 22.25 8.95
C LEU A 190 -19.19 21.84 7.75
N LYS A 191 -18.77 20.80 7.06
CA LYS A 191 -19.55 20.14 6.02
C LYS A 191 -19.93 18.74 6.49
N ARG A 192 -21.21 18.44 6.54
CA ARG A 192 -21.70 17.08 6.84
C ARG A 192 -22.21 16.42 5.56
N GLN A 193 -21.79 15.19 5.34
CA GLN A 193 -22.40 14.34 4.32
C GLN A 193 -23.80 13.92 4.75
N THR A 194 -24.65 13.68 3.78
CA THR A 194 -25.97 13.06 3.98
C THR A 194 -25.87 11.54 3.76
N TRP A 195 -26.90 10.81 4.15
CA TRP A 195 -27.00 9.39 3.83
C TRP A 195 -26.95 9.12 2.33
N ASP A 196 -27.43 10.08 1.55
CA ASP A 196 -27.43 10.00 0.09
C ASP A 196 -26.05 10.12 -0.54
N ASP A 197 -25.08 10.62 0.19
CA ASP A 197 -23.68 10.73 -0.26
C ASP A 197 -22.86 9.49 0.11
N THR A 198 -23.48 8.46 0.74
CA THR A 198 -22.76 7.25 1.19
C THR A 198 -23.01 6.06 0.27
N ASN A 199 -21.98 5.19 0.13
CA ASN A 199 -22.13 3.89 -0.48
C ASN A 199 -22.43 2.82 0.57
N ASN A 200 -23.07 1.71 0.16
CA ASN A 200 -23.51 0.67 1.10
C ASN A 200 -23.27 -0.77 0.63
N ASP A 201 -22.78 -0.96 -0.58
CA ASP A 201 -22.39 -2.25 -1.15
C ASP A 201 -21.01 -2.13 -1.76
N PHE A 202 -20.02 -2.72 -1.10
CA PHE A 202 -18.62 -2.62 -1.50
C PHE A 202 -18.17 -3.96 -2.07
N ARG A 203 -17.57 -3.93 -3.24
CA ARG A 203 -17.02 -5.11 -3.90
C ARG A 203 -15.54 -4.90 -4.17
N GLY A 204 -14.77 -5.92 -3.83
CA GLY A 204 -13.33 -5.93 -4.08
C GLY A 204 -12.92 -7.14 -4.89
N ASP A 205 -11.95 -6.96 -5.77
CA ASP A 205 -11.31 -8.06 -6.50
C ASP A 205 -9.94 -8.33 -5.89
N TYR A 206 -9.62 -9.59 -5.61
CA TYR A 206 -8.31 -10.06 -5.15
C TYR A 206 -7.78 -11.16 -6.07
N ILE A 207 -6.49 -11.49 -5.99
CA ILE A 207 -5.88 -12.56 -6.80
C ILE A 207 -5.72 -13.82 -5.96
N ASP A 208 -6.24 -14.95 -6.44
CA ASP A 208 -6.17 -16.25 -5.75
C ASP A 208 -5.04 -17.12 -6.33
N PRO A 209 -3.91 -17.27 -5.62
CA PRO A 209 -2.79 -18.11 -6.07
C PRO A 209 -3.16 -19.58 -6.18
N THR A 210 -4.11 -20.06 -5.36
CA THR A 210 -4.53 -21.46 -5.36
C THR A 210 -5.34 -21.84 -6.58
N GLN A 211 -5.85 -20.84 -7.31
CA GLN A 211 -6.63 -20.97 -8.52
C GLN A 211 -5.90 -20.37 -9.75
N ALA A 212 -4.62 -20.69 -9.88
CA ALA A 212 -3.78 -20.21 -10.98
C ALA A 212 -3.80 -18.67 -11.14
N TYR A 213 -3.76 -17.94 -10.03
CA TYR A 213 -3.77 -16.48 -9.99
C TYR A 213 -4.99 -15.83 -10.64
N THR A 214 -6.14 -16.51 -10.59
CA THR A 214 -7.39 -15.93 -11.09
C THR A 214 -7.92 -14.84 -10.16
N THR A 215 -8.56 -13.84 -10.75
CA THR A 215 -9.24 -12.79 -9.98
C THR A 215 -10.51 -13.34 -9.35
N ARG A 216 -10.68 -13.11 -8.05
CA ARG A 216 -11.84 -13.49 -7.24
C ARG A 216 -12.45 -12.27 -6.56
N GLY A 217 -13.75 -12.31 -6.32
CA GLY A 217 -14.48 -11.22 -5.68
C GLY A 217 -14.71 -11.45 -4.20
N VAL A 218 -14.60 -10.36 -3.42
CA VAL A 218 -15.10 -10.25 -2.04
C VAL A 218 -16.13 -9.14 -1.97
N GLN A 219 -17.06 -9.21 -1.02
CA GLN A 219 -18.14 -8.24 -0.88
C GLN A 219 -18.44 -7.96 0.59
N ALA A 220 -18.68 -6.68 0.90
CA ALA A 220 -19.20 -6.23 2.19
C ALA A 220 -20.39 -5.30 1.97
N ARG A 221 -21.49 -5.51 2.70
CA ARG A 221 -22.71 -4.71 2.57
C ARG A 221 -23.20 -4.22 3.92
N ASN A 222 -23.49 -2.93 4.00
CA ASN A 222 -24.16 -2.33 5.16
C ASN A 222 -25.67 -2.34 4.95
N SER A 223 -26.35 -3.38 5.45
CA SER A 223 -27.80 -3.54 5.31
C SER A 223 -28.60 -2.47 6.06
N ALA A 224 -28.05 -1.84 7.10
CA ALA A 224 -28.70 -0.76 7.82
C ALA A 224 -28.75 0.50 6.96
N ASN A 225 -27.64 0.85 6.29
CA ASN A 225 -27.62 1.97 5.35
C ASN A 225 -28.58 1.73 4.17
N VAL A 226 -28.64 0.51 3.60
CA VAL A 226 -29.60 0.18 2.53
C VAL A 226 -31.04 0.42 2.98
N LYS A 227 -31.39 0.09 4.23
CA LYS A 227 -32.74 0.35 4.77
C LYS A 227 -33.02 1.83 4.95
N ILE A 228 -32.03 2.63 5.32
CA ILE A 228 -32.17 4.08 5.51
C ILE A 228 -32.32 4.78 4.15
N THR A 229 -31.47 4.44 3.19
CA THR A 229 -31.43 5.10 1.86
C THR A 229 -32.46 4.52 0.88
N GLY A 230 -33.00 3.33 1.15
CA GLY A 230 -33.96 2.64 0.29
C GLY A 230 -33.36 2.10 -1.01
N SER A 231 -32.06 2.21 -1.22
CA SER A 231 -31.37 1.80 -2.45
C SER A 231 -30.00 1.19 -2.19
N VAL A 232 -29.58 0.29 -3.09
CA VAL A 232 -28.22 -0.26 -3.09
C VAL A 232 -27.33 0.65 -3.93
N ARG A 233 -26.29 1.19 -3.30
CA ARG A 233 -25.25 2.02 -3.93
C ARG A 233 -23.93 1.29 -3.85
N GLN A 234 -23.45 0.86 -5.02
CA GLN A 234 -22.28 0.03 -5.12
C GLN A 234 -21.02 0.86 -5.35
N GLU A 235 -19.95 0.46 -4.68
CA GLU A 235 -18.59 0.93 -4.93
C GLU A 235 -17.66 -0.27 -5.16
N LYS A 236 -16.78 -0.15 -6.16
CA LYS A 236 -15.76 -1.16 -6.44
C LYS A 236 -14.40 -0.68 -5.96
N ILE A 237 -13.71 -1.54 -5.22
CA ILE A 237 -12.37 -1.30 -4.68
C ILE A 237 -11.41 -2.30 -5.32
N ASP A 238 -10.26 -1.84 -5.77
CA ASP A 238 -9.22 -2.73 -6.28
C ASP A 238 -8.37 -3.26 -5.11
N LEU A 239 -8.47 -4.56 -4.86
CA LEU A 239 -7.71 -5.29 -3.86
C LEU A 239 -6.79 -6.34 -4.49
N THR A 240 -6.50 -6.23 -5.80
CA THR A 240 -5.69 -7.21 -6.55
C THR A 240 -4.25 -7.31 -6.09
N VAL A 241 -3.80 -6.39 -5.26
CA VAL A 241 -2.50 -6.46 -4.57
C VAL A 241 -2.46 -7.53 -3.47
N PHE A 242 -3.62 -7.96 -2.96
CA PHE A 242 -3.71 -9.02 -1.97
C PHE A 242 -3.95 -10.37 -2.63
N THR A 243 -3.28 -11.38 -2.10
CA THR A 243 -3.40 -12.77 -2.56
C THR A 243 -4.12 -13.66 -1.54
N ASP A 244 -4.46 -13.09 -0.39
CA ASP A 244 -5.17 -13.77 0.67
C ASP A 244 -6.62 -13.28 0.74
N LYS A 245 -7.58 -14.24 0.70
CA LYS A 245 -9.02 -13.96 0.74
C LYS A 245 -9.44 -13.31 2.06
N ASP A 246 -8.88 -13.77 3.17
CA ASP A 246 -9.30 -13.30 4.50
C ASP A 246 -8.82 -11.87 4.71
N VAL A 247 -7.60 -11.56 4.27
CA VAL A 247 -7.06 -10.18 4.26
C VAL A 247 -7.92 -9.28 3.37
N ALA A 248 -8.24 -9.70 2.15
CA ALA A 248 -9.11 -8.92 1.26
C ALA A 248 -10.50 -8.70 1.85
N SER A 249 -11.07 -9.72 2.53
CA SER A 249 -12.37 -9.62 3.21
C SER A 249 -12.32 -8.68 4.41
N ASP A 250 -11.26 -8.70 5.19
CA ASP A 250 -11.09 -7.79 6.33
C ASP A 250 -10.93 -6.34 5.85
N ARG A 251 -10.12 -6.11 4.82
CA ARG A 251 -9.93 -4.77 4.24
C ARG A 251 -11.24 -4.18 3.70
N ILE A 252 -12.02 -4.95 2.93
CA ILE A 252 -13.29 -4.45 2.40
C ILE A 252 -14.31 -4.18 3.51
N ASN A 253 -14.29 -4.97 4.61
CA ASN A 253 -15.12 -4.74 5.78
C ASN A 253 -14.72 -3.47 6.54
N GLU A 254 -13.42 -3.21 6.71
CA GLU A 254 -12.93 -1.98 7.33
C GLU A 254 -13.29 -0.76 6.48
N TYR A 255 -13.13 -0.85 5.17
CA TYR A 255 -13.53 0.20 4.25
C TYR A 255 -15.03 0.46 4.31
N MET A 256 -15.86 -0.58 4.29
CA MET A 256 -17.31 -0.46 4.46
C MET A 256 -17.66 0.25 5.76
N LYS A 257 -17.06 -0.12 6.90
CA LYS A 257 -17.32 0.52 8.19
C LYS A 257 -16.99 2.01 8.15
N SER A 258 -15.97 2.42 7.43
CA SER A 258 -15.58 3.82 7.34
C SER A 258 -16.41 4.61 6.32
N ALA A 259 -16.78 4.03 5.18
CA ALA A 259 -17.40 4.74 4.04
C ALA A 259 -18.93 4.66 4.01
N SER A 260 -19.55 3.75 4.77
CA SER A 260 -21.00 3.57 4.75
C SER A 260 -21.77 4.45 5.74
N TYR A 261 -21.11 5.37 6.41
CA TYR A 261 -21.73 6.33 7.32
C TYR A 261 -21.42 7.76 6.88
N PRO A 262 -22.39 8.71 7.04
CA PRO A 262 -22.14 10.11 6.75
C PRO A 262 -20.99 10.65 7.59
N ARG A 263 -20.00 11.23 6.93
CA ARG A 263 -18.84 11.84 7.57
C ARG A 263 -19.04 13.35 7.70
N ALA A 264 -18.38 13.92 8.69
CA ALA A 264 -18.24 15.36 8.82
C ALA A 264 -16.80 15.74 8.46
N THR A 265 -16.64 16.76 7.65
CA THR A 265 -15.35 17.38 7.32
C THR A 265 -15.34 18.79 7.88
N ILE A 266 -14.26 19.15 8.55
CA ILE A 266 -14.03 20.49 9.10
C ILE A 266 -12.89 21.12 8.32
N ASN A 267 -13.08 22.36 7.88
CA ASN A 267 -12.00 23.24 7.45
C ASN A 267 -11.90 24.35 8.48
N ALA A 268 -10.79 24.43 9.16
CA ALA A 268 -10.59 25.41 10.21
C ALA A 268 -9.28 26.16 10.06
N THR A 269 -9.27 27.41 10.51
CA THR A 269 -8.08 28.24 10.64
C THR A 269 -7.85 28.51 12.11
N THR A 270 -6.66 28.21 12.59
CA THR A 270 -6.23 28.44 14.00
C THR A 270 -4.98 29.30 14.03
N ASN A 271 -4.52 29.63 15.23
CA ASN A 271 -3.23 30.26 15.46
C ASN A 271 -2.09 29.21 15.44
N LEU A 272 -0.85 29.67 15.46
CA LEU A 272 0.35 28.82 15.44
C LEU A 272 0.57 27.98 16.71
N THR A 273 -0.27 28.10 17.75
CA THR A 273 -0.18 27.27 18.97
C THR A 273 -0.32 25.78 18.59
N PHE A 274 -1.05 25.49 17.53
CA PHE A 274 -1.30 24.15 17.04
C PHE A 274 -0.34 23.73 15.88
N SER A 275 0.76 24.44 15.70
CA SER A 275 1.76 24.14 14.63
C SER A 275 2.43 22.77 14.76
N LYS A 276 2.28 22.11 15.91
CA LYS A 276 2.78 20.75 16.12
C LYS A 276 1.83 19.66 15.62
N LEU A 277 0.62 20.01 15.20
CA LEU A 277 -0.31 19.05 14.59
C LEU A 277 0.24 18.51 13.28
N ARG A 278 -0.07 17.27 12.98
CA ARG A 278 0.36 16.55 11.78
C ARG A 278 -0.78 15.85 11.12
N ILE A 279 -0.57 15.55 9.85
CA ILE A 279 -1.48 14.69 9.09
C ILE A 279 -1.54 13.33 9.80
N GLY A 280 -2.76 12.86 10.03
CA GLY A 280 -3.04 11.63 10.77
C GLY A 280 -3.32 11.81 12.28
N ASP A 281 -2.99 12.95 12.88
CA ASP A 281 -3.32 13.22 14.28
C ASP A 281 -4.83 13.24 14.52
N VAL A 282 -5.21 12.78 15.71
CA VAL A 282 -6.58 12.89 16.19
C VAL A 282 -6.69 14.08 17.15
N VAL A 283 -7.62 14.98 16.87
CA VAL A 283 -7.92 16.13 17.73
C VAL A 283 -9.35 16.05 18.26
N SER A 284 -9.55 16.51 19.47
CA SER A 284 -10.88 16.65 20.07
C SER A 284 -11.38 18.07 19.81
N ILE A 285 -12.50 18.22 19.14
CA ILE A 285 -13.05 19.53 18.78
C ILE A 285 -14.36 19.77 19.53
N SER A 286 -14.49 20.98 20.07
CA SER A 286 -15.74 21.50 20.62
C SER A 286 -16.06 22.82 19.94
N ASN A 287 -17.30 22.95 19.43
CA ASN A 287 -17.77 24.19 18.81
C ASN A 287 -19.24 24.39 19.14
N SER A 288 -19.55 25.51 19.79
CA SER A 288 -20.89 25.82 20.30
C SER A 288 -21.88 26.12 19.16
N GLU A 289 -21.44 26.82 18.10
CA GLU A 289 -22.28 27.18 16.95
C GLU A 289 -22.85 25.94 16.25
N TYR A 290 -22.01 24.89 16.10
CA TYR A 290 -22.41 23.64 15.44
C TYR A 290 -22.85 22.55 16.42
N SER A 291 -22.98 22.86 17.70
CA SER A 291 -23.34 21.89 18.78
C SER A 291 -22.44 20.67 18.80
N ILE A 292 -21.13 20.86 18.61
CA ILE A 292 -20.09 19.84 18.71
C ILE A 292 -19.51 19.87 20.11
N THR A 293 -19.46 18.71 20.79
CA THR A 293 -18.89 18.60 22.13
C THR A 293 -17.88 17.48 22.17
N ALA A 294 -16.59 17.82 22.33
CA ALA A 294 -15.47 16.89 22.46
C ALA A 294 -15.48 15.74 21.43
N GLN A 295 -15.85 16.05 20.20
CA GLN A 295 -15.88 15.06 19.13
C GLN A 295 -14.49 14.90 18.51
N LYS A 296 -14.08 13.66 18.28
CA LYS A 296 -12.78 13.35 17.67
C LYS A 296 -12.82 13.53 16.15
N PHE A 297 -11.84 14.24 15.63
CA PHE A 297 -11.58 14.39 14.20
C PHE A 297 -10.14 14.04 13.92
N ARG A 298 -9.90 13.51 12.73
CA ARG A 298 -8.55 13.19 12.24
C ARG A 298 -8.10 14.26 11.25
N VAL A 299 -6.91 14.79 11.46
CA VAL A 299 -6.30 15.78 10.58
C VAL A 299 -5.94 15.10 9.26
N SER A 300 -6.55 15.54 8.17
CA SER A 300 -6.31 15.02 6.81
C SER A 300 -5.40 15.91 5.96
N GLY A 301 -5.28 17.19 6.31
CA GLY A 301 -4.41 18.13 5.64
C GLY A 301 -4.04 19.30 6.52
N ILE A 302 -2.83 19.82 6.34
CA ILE A 302 -2.32 20.99 7.05
C ILE A 302 -1.70 21.94 6.02
N ASP A 303 -2.07 23.22 6.11
CA ASP A 303 -1.48 24.31 5.34
C ASP A 303 -1.01 25.40 6.31
N ILE A 304 0.29 25.54 6.41
CA ILE A 304 0.93 26.52 7.30
C ILE A 304 0.83 27.93 6.70
N GLY A 305 0.56 28.05 5.39
CA GLY A 305 0.48 29.32 4.69
C GLY A 305 1.78 30.12 4.76
N GLU A 306 1.63 31.45 4.82
CA GLU A 306 2.75 32.35 5.07
C GLU A 306 3.04 32.43 6.57
N ILE A 307 4.28 32.19 6.96
CA ILE A 307 4.71 32.17 8.39
C ILE A 307 4.37 33.51 9.08
N ASP A 308 4.48 34.62 8.34
CA ASP A 308 4.15 35.96 8.85
C ASP A 308 2.66 36.17 9.15
N SER A 309 1.79 35.32 8.62
CA SER A 309 0.35 35.40 8.88
C SER A 309 -0.05 34.94 10.28
N GLY A 310 0.78 34.15 10.94
CA GLY A 310 0.49 33.55 12.24
C GLY A 310 -0.69 32.60 12.24
N LYS A 311 -1.10 32.07 11.09
CA LYS A 311 -2.30 31.25 10.90
C LYS A 311 -1.94 29.86 10.38
N LEU A 312 -2.66 28.85 10.90
CA LEU A 312 -2.60 27.46 10.46
C LEU A 312 -3.98 27.06 9.95
N LYS A 313 -4.05 26.52 8.74
CA LYS A 313 -5.28 25.90 8.21
C LYS A 313 -5.14 24.39 8.29
N PHE A 314 -6.21 23.70 8.70
CA PHE A 314 -6.28 22.26 8.68
C PHE A 314 -7.67 21.76 8.29
N SER A 315 -7.67 20.53 7.78
CA SER A 315 -8.88 19.81 7.39
C SER A 315 -8.91 18.42 8.01
#